data_80c2ba4fb63bb2af9eea340ee49ef39f
#
_entry.id   80c2ba4fb63bb2af9eea340ee49ef39f
#
_cell.length_a   1.000
_cell.length_b   1.000
_cell.length_c   1.000
_cell.angle_alpha   90.00
_cell.angle_beta   90.00
_cell.angle_gamma   90.00
#
_symmetry.space_group_name_H-M   'P 1'
#
loop_
_entity.id
_entity.type
_entity.pdbx_description
1 polymer ?
#
loop_
_entity_poly.entity_id
_entity_poly.type
_entity_poly.pdbx_seq_one_letter_code
_entity_poly.pdbx_strand_id
1 'polypeptide(L)'
;MFIEPLSEGLPMAVLMVFTLIVCSFAILKLGKFLPSDRGREFAFQAEKSAGKKTSTGIIFISVFVAVTLIAVKLSWEIRFYIIAVFIEMMTGYLDDNSKKPWGELTKGLLDFAVASFIAVVYIMNNGTMIRLALFSTDIQIPVPLLFFLIIVLNWVSINVTNITDGVDSLSARLGTVTLLSSMLAAVKLGTIGEMKPVYLVFLAVLFVYLYFNAIPSSHLMGDAGSRAMGVFISIALLKTGSPFLYIPFAFVFIADGASSLMKLSFIRYLKMKNFMKDIQTPLHDHYRKKIGWANEQAVTRFVLLQLIVSIVVLLLI
;
A
#
# COMPACT_ATOMS: atom_id res chain seq x y z
N MET A 1 -21.78 -12.42 -19.55
CA MET A 1 -20.90 -12.25 -20.71
C MET A 1 -19.50 -12.07 -20.15
N PHE A 2 -18.74 -13.15 -20.09
CA PHE A 2 -17.37 -13.11 -19.56
C PHE A 2 -16.50 -12.51 -20.65
N ILE A 3 -15.88 -11.37 -20.36
CA ILE A 3 -14.84 -10.83 -21.21
C ILE A 3 -13.72 -11.87 -21.23
N GLU A 4 -13.40 -12.41 -22.41
CA GLU A 4 -12.28 -13.33 -22.57
C GLU A 4 -10.98 -12.74 -22.04
N PRO A 5 -9.99 -13.56 -21.64
CA PRO A 5 -8.82 -13.06 -20.96
C PRO A 5 -8.18 -11.88 -21.70
N LEU A 6 -8.13 -10.76 -21.02
CA LEU A 6 -7.63 -9.47 -21.52
C LEU A 6 -6.11 -9.53 -21.71
N SER A 7 -5.63 -10.40 -22.59
CA SER A 7 -4.20 -10.58 -22.89
C SER A 7 -3.65 -9.58 -23.91
N GLU A 8 -4.52 -8.83 -24.59
CA GLU A 8 -4.14 -7.91 -25.65
C GLU A 8 -4.44 -6.45 -25.30
N GLY A 9 -3.67 -5.52 -25.83
CA GLY A 9 -3.61 -4.13 -25.41
C GLY A 9 -4.94 -3.37 -25.36
N LEU A 10 -5.82 -3.53 -26.36
CA LEU A 10 -7.10 -2.82 -26.40
C LEU A 10 -8.05 -3.18 -25.23
N PRO A 11 -8.26 -4.44 -24.91
CA PRO A 11 -9.05 -4.83 -23.75
C PRO A 11 -8.51 -4.32 -22.42
N MET A 12 -7.19 -4.26 -22.24
CA MET A 12 -6.56 -3.68 -21.04
C MET A 12 -6.79 -2.18 -20.93
N ALA A 13 -6.69 -1.46 -22.04
CA ALA A 13 -6.99 -0.03 -22.08
C ALA A 13 -8.47 0.24 -21.75
N VAL A 14 -9.38 -0.56 -22.29
CA VAL A 14 -10.83 -0.46 -22.00
C VAL A 14 -11.10 -0.72 -20.50
N LEU A 15 -10.50 -1.76 -19.91
CA LEU A 15 -10.62 -2.06 -18.48
C LEU A 15 -10.13 -0.89 -17.62
N MET A 16 -8.98 -0.32 -17.97
CA MET A 16 -8.40 0.81 -17.24
C MET A 16 -9.31 2.05 -17.34
N VAL A 17 -9.76 2.42 -18.54
CA VAL A 17 -10.66 3.57 -18.75
C VAL A 17 -12.00 3.36 -18.03
N PHE A 18 -12.59 2.18 -18.13
CA PHE A 18 -13.81 1.83 -17.39
C PHE A 18 -13.62 2.02 -15.88
N THR A 19 -12.51 1.50 -15.33
CA THR A 19 -12.19 1.63 -13.91
C THR A 19 -12.03 3.09 -13.49
N LEU A 20 -11.32 3.90 -14.31
CA LEU A 20 -11.17 5.34 -14.07
C LEU A 20 -12.52 6.05 -14.00
N ILE A 21 -13.43 5.77 -14.93
CA ILE A 21 -14.77 6.38 -14.98
C ILE A 21 -15.59 5.96 -13.75
N VAL A 22 -15.65 4.66 -13.45
CA VAL A 22 -16.45 4.13 -12.33
C VAL A 22 -15.94 4.68 -11.01
N CYS A 23 -14.63 4.69 -10.80
CA CYS A 23 -14.03 5.19 -9.56
C CYS A 23 -14.24 6.71 -9.41
N SER A 24 -14.06 7.49 -10.47
CA SER A 24 -14.33 8.93 -10.45
C SER A 24 -15.78 9.23 -10.10
N PHE A 25 -16.71 8.54 -10.74
CA PHE A 25 -18.14 8.68 -10.45
C PHE A 25 -18.46 8.28 -9.01
N ALA A 26 -17.89 7.17 -8.51
CA ALA A 26 -18.09 6.70 -7.15
C ALA A 26 -17.59 7.74 -6.12
N ILE A 27 -16.38 8.29 -6.28
CA ILE A 27 -15.86 9.30 -5.35
C ILE A 27 -16.71 10.59 -5.41
N LEU A 28 -17.08 11.07 -6.60
CA LEU A 28 -17.90 12.27 -6.74
C LEU A 28 -19.31 12.13 -6.12
N LYS A 29 -19.91 10.94 -6.21
CA LYS A 29 -21.26 10.70 -5.69
C LYS A 29 -21.29 10.28 -4.23
N LEU A 30 -20.38 9.38 -3.84
CA LEU A 30 -20.36 8.78 -2.50
C LEU A 30 -19.46 9.56 -1.52
N GLY A 31 -18.46 10.29 -2.03
CA GLY A 31 -17.53 11.06 -1.20
C GLY A 31 -18.22 12.06 -0.27
N LYS A 32 -19.37 12.61 -0.68
CA LYS A 32 -20.16 13.52 0.18
C LYS A 32 -20.66 12.87 1.48
N PHE A 33 -20.84 11.55 1.49
CA PHE A 33 -21.33 10.80 2.66
C PHE A 33 -20.20 10.37 3.60
N LEU A 34 -18.93 10.52 3.16
CA LEU A 34 -17.78 10.21 4.00
C LEU A 34 -17.71 11.15 5.21
N PRO A 35 -17.16 10.65 6.33
CA PRO A 35 -16.89 11.50 7.49
C PRO A 35 -15.89 12.60 7.11
N SER A 36 -15.97 13.71 7.83
CA SER A 36 -14.98 14.78 7.70
C SER A 36 -13.91 14.61 8.77
N ASP A 37 -12.66 14.84 8.39
CA ASP A 37 -11.54 14.83 9.34
C ASP A 37 -11.74 15.90 10.41
N ARG A 38 -11.58 15.50 11.67
CA ARG A 38 -11.74 16.38 12.84
C ARG A 38 -10.47 17.15 13.19
N GLY A 39 -9.34 16.86 12.46
CA GLY A 39 -8.02 17.32 12.85
C GLY A 39 -7.49 16.48 14.02
N ARG A 40 -6.30 15.90 13.88
CA ARG A 40 -5.65 15.18 14.98
C ARG A 40 -4.89 16.21 15.83
N GLU A 41 -5.19 16.34 17.13
CA GLU A 41 -4.60 17.34 18.06
C GLU A 41 -3.06 17.40 18.02
N PHE A 42 -2.40 16.31 17.63
CA PHE A 42 -0.93 16.20 17.60
C PHE A 42 -0.34 16.21 16.18
N ALA A 43 -1.16 16.28 15.11
CA ALA A 43 -0.64 16.29 13.74
C ALA A 43 -0.18 17.70 13.34
N PHE A 44 0.96 17.77 12.66
CA PHE A 44 1.48 19.02 12.14
C PHE A 44 0.52 19.61 11.10
N GLN A 45 0.12 20.86 11.31
CA GLN A 45 -0.87 21.56 10.47
C GLN A 45 -2.24 20.83 10.41
N ALA A 46 -2.67 20.22 11.51
CA ALA A 46 -3.98 19.54 11.62
C ALA A 46 -5.15 20.44 11.18
N GLU A 47 -5.04 21.75 11.36
CA GLU A 47 -6.02 22.74 10.90
C GLU A 47 -6.24 22.67 9.38
N LYS A 48 -5.23 22.32 8.60
CA LYS A 48 -5.32 22.20 7.14
C LYS A 48 -6.02 20.91 6.68
N SER A 49 -6.16 19.92 7.55
CA SER A 49 -6.89 18.69 7.26
C SER A 49 -8.33 18.73 7.75
N ALA A 50 -8.63 19.61 8.71
CA ALA A 50 -9.97 19.75 9.26
C ALA A 50 -11.01 20.06 8.17
N GLY A 51 -12.08 19.26 8.15
CA GLY A 51 -13.17 19.40 7.17
C GLY A 51 -12.97 18.64 5.86
N LYS A 52 -11.76 18.12 5.56
CA LYS A 52 -11.53 17.23 4.41
C LYS A 52 -12.29 15.93 4.60
N LYS A 53 -12.70 15.30 3.50
CA LYS A 53 -13.32 13.99 3.55
C LYS A 53 -12.26 12.90 3.84
N THR A 54 -12.47 12.10 4.88
CA THR A 54 -11.55 11.01 5.25
C THR A 54 -12.14 9.64 4.92
N SER A 55 -11.35 8.58 5.07
CA SER A 55 -11.72 7.20 4.75
C SER A 55 -12.17 6.99 3.29
N THR A 56 -11.66 7.80 2.36
CA THR A 56 -11.95 7.63 0.92
C THR A 56 -11.49 6.27 0.40
N GLY A 57 -10.59 5.62 1.12
CA GLY A 57 -10.16 4.24 0.88
C GLY A 57 -11.30 3.27 0.69
N ILE A 58 -12.40 3.41 1.47
CA ILE A 58 -13.55 2.51 1.33
C ILE A 58 -14.17 2.58 -0.07
N ILE A 59 -14.15 3.74 -0.72
CA ILE A 59 -14.74 3.88 -2.06
C ILE A 59 -13.80 3.28 -3.12
N PHE A 60 -12.55 3.74 -3.20
CA PHE A 60 -11.68 3.33 -4.30
C PHE A 60 -11.22 1.87 -4.18
N ILE A 61 -11.02 1.35 -2.96
CA ILE A 61 -10.72 -0.08 -2.77
C ILE A 61 -11.96 -0.95 -3.07
N SER A 62 -13.18 -0.51 -2.70
CA SER A 62 -14.39 -1.26 -3.07
C SER A 62 -14.58 -1.29 -4.59
N VAL A 63 -14.28 -0.21 -5.31
CA VAL A 63 -14.29 -0.19 -6.79
C VAL A 63 -13.22 -1.13 -7.34
N PHE A 64 -12.00 -1.12 -6.79
CA PHE A 64 -10.96 -2.07 -7.17
C PHE A 64 -11.42 -3.51 -7.01
N VAL A 65 -11.97 -3.88 -5.85
CA VAL A 65 -12.46 -5.23 -5.56
C VAL A 65 -13.58 -5.62 -6.53
N ALA A 66 -14.59 -4.75 -6.69
CA ALA A 66 -15.74 -5.03 -7.54
C ALA A 66 -15.34 -5.19 -9.01
N VAL A 67 -14.58 -4.26 -9.57
CA VAL A 67 -14.14 -4.33 -10.98
C VAL A 67 -13.25 -5.55 -11.20
N THR A 68 -12.32 -5.83 -10.30
CA THR A 68 -11.42 -6.98 -10.44
C THR A 68 -12.18 -8.30 -10.40
N LEU A 69 -13.12 -8.49 -9.47
CA LEU A 69 -13.88 -9.73 -9.34
C LEU A 69 -14.89 -9.95 -10.49
N ILE A 70 -15.43 -8.87 -11.07
CA ILE A 70 -16.47 -8.94 -12.11
C ILE A 70 -15.85 -8.99 -13.50
N ALA A 71 -14.83 -8.17 -13.78
CA ALA A 71 -14.32 -7.96 -15.13
C ALA A 71 -13.04 -8.75 -15.45
N VAL A 72 -12.36 -9.32 -14.45
CA VAL A 72 -11.10 -10.05 -14.65
C VAL A 72 -11.30 -11.54 -14.39
N LYS A 73 -10.79 -12.39 -15.30
CA LYS A 73 -10.74 -13.83 -15.07
C LYS A 73 -9.59 -14.12 -14.09
N LEU A 74 -9.92 -14.67 -12.93
CA LEU A 74 -8.99 -14.87 -11.82
C LEU A 74 -8.94 -16.33 -11.39
N SER A 75 -7.75 -16.81 -11.02
CA SER A 75 -7.57 -18.03 -10.23
C SER A 75 -8.14 -17.86 -8.81
N TRP A 76 -8.32 -18.98 -8.11
CA TRP A 76 -8.74 -18.95 -6.71
C TRP A 76 -7.73 -18.22 -5.82
N GLU A 77 -6.45 -18.39 -6.09
CA GLU A 77 -5.37 -17.70 -5.38
C GLU A 77 -5.58 -16.17 -5.40
N ILE A 78 -5.74 -15.60 -6.60
CA ILE A 78 -5.89 -14.15 -6.75
C ILE A 78 -7.19 -13.65 -6.12
N ARG A 79 -8.29 -14.44 -6.22
CA ARG A 79 -9.55 -14.08 -5.54
C ARG A 79 -9.37 -13.98 -4.03
N PHE A 80 -8.63 -14.92 -3.42
CA PHE A 80 -8.34 -14.88 -1.98
C PHE A 80 -7.50 -13.66 -1.61
N TYR A 81 -6.55 -13.26 -2.46
CA TYR A 81 -5.79 -12.02 -2.22
C TYR A 81 -6.68 -10.76 -2.33
N ILE A 82 -7.61 -10.70 -3.29
CA ILE A 82 -8.56 -9.60 -3.37
C ILE A 82 -9.47 -9.53 -2.14
N ILE A 83 -9.89 -10.70 -1.62
CA ILE A 83 -10.66 -10.78 -0.37
C ILE A 83 -9.81 -10.30 0.81
N ALA A 84 -8.53 -10.65 0.89
CA ALA A 84 -7.64 -10.16 1.94
C ALA A 84 -7.50 -8.62 1.92
N VAL A 85 -7.35 -8.02 0.74
CA VAL A 85 -7.33 -6.56 0.56
C VAL A 85 -8.66 -5.94 1.02
N PHE A 86 -9.80 -6.57 0.69
CA PHE A 86 -11.11 -6.09 1.13
C PHE A 86 -11.28 -6.16 2.65
N ILE A 87 -10.86 -7.27 3.28
CA ILE A 87 -10.91 -7.43 4.74
C ILE A 87 -10.07 -6.34 5.41
N GLU A 88 -8.87 -6.10 4.92
CA GLU A 88 -7.99 -5.09 5.50
C GLU A 88 -8.54 -3.67 5.32
N MET A 89 -9.17 -3.36 4.18
CA MET A 89 -9.92 -2.12 3.98
C MET A 89 -11.03 -1.98 5.03
N MET A 90 -11.79 -3.05 5.28
CA MET A 90 -12.89 -3.03 6.25
C MET A 90 -12.40 -2.83 7.68
N THR A 91 -11.28 -3.47 8.07
CA THR A 91 -10.69 -3.25 9.39
C THR A 91 -10.27 -1.79 9.57
N GLY A 92 -9.61 -1.20 8.58
CA GLY A 92 -9.23 0.22 8.61
C GLY A 92 -10.45 1.15 8.65
N TYR A 93 -11.48 0.88 7.86
CA TYR A 93 -12.70 1.67 7.85
C TYR A 93 -13.46 1.61 9.18
N LEU A 94 -13.55 0.45 9.80
CA LEU A 94 -14.21 0.27 11.09
C LEU A 94 -13.44 0.98 12.22
N ASP A 95 -12.11 0.98 12.16
CA ASP A 95 -11.29 1.75 13.09
C ASP A 95 -11.49 3.26 12.93
N ASP A 96 -11.40 3.77 11.68
CA ASP A 96 -11.62 5.18 11.35
C ASP A 96 -12.98 5.71 11.86
N ASN A 97 -14.02 4.86 11.81
CA ASN A 97 -15.38 5.23 12.22
C ASN A 97 -15.70 4.89 13.69
N SER A 98 -14.79 4.26 14.41
CA SER A 98 -15.03 3.92 15.81
C SER A 98 -15.07 5.17 16.69
N LYS A 99 -15.92 5.16 17.74
CA LYS A 99 -15.98 6.26 18.72
C LYS A 99 -14.66 6.39 19.49
N LYS A 100 -13.97 5.29 19.71
CA LYS A 100 -12.62 5.22 20.29
C LYS A 100 -11.74 4.44 19.32
N PRO A 101 -10.57 4.98 18.95
CA PRO A 101 -9.61 4.26 18.13
C PRO A 101 -9.29 2.88 18.72
N TRP A 102 -9.16 1.87 17.87
CA TRP A 102 -8.80 0.53 18.33
C TRP A 102 -7.39 0.51 18.92
N GLY A 103 -7.21 -0.31 19.94
CA GLY A 103 -5.90 -0.50 20.53
C GLY A 103 -4.91 -1.18 19.57
N GLU A 104 -3.62 -0.95 19.79
CA GLU A 104 -2.54 -1.54 18.96
C GLU A 104 -2.61 -3.08 18.91
N LEU A 105 -3.04 -3.72 20.01
CA LEU A 105 -3.19 -5.18 20.07
C LEU A 105 -4.30 -5.67 19.13
N THR A 106 -5.45 -5.01 19.12
CA THR A 106 -6.58 -5.38 18.22
C THR A 106 -6.18 -5.23 16.76
N LYS A 107 -5.56 -4.11 16.40
CA LYS A 107 -5.04 -3.89 15.04
C LYS A 107 -4.00 -4.96 14.67
N GLY A 108 -3.03 -5.19 15.55
CA GLY A 108 -1.98 -6.17 15.31
C GLY A 108 -2.49 -7.61 15.15
N LEU A 109 -3.53 -8.01 15.89
CA LEU A 109 -4.17 -9.34 15.74
C LEU A 109 -4.90 -9.47 14.41
N LEU A 110 -5.59 -8.42 13.96
CA LEU A 110 -6.28 -8.42 12.67
C LEU A 110 -5.27 -8.45 11.51
N ASP A 111 -4.22 -7.64 11.58
CA ASP A 111 -3.10 -7.67 10.61
C ASP A 111 -2.47 -9.05 10.54
N PHE A 112 -2.21 -9.67 11.71
CA PHE A 112 -1.64 -11.01 11.80
C PHE A 112 -2.56 -12.06 11.17
N ALA A 113 -3.87 -11.96 11.37
CA ALA A 113 -4.82 -12.89 10.77
C ALA A 113 -4.84 -12.77 9.24
N VAL A 114 -4.90 -11.54 8.71
CA VAL A 114 -4.85 -11.28 7.25
C VAL A 114 -3.51 -11.73 6.67
N ALA A 115 -2.40 -11.41 7.31
CA ALA A 115 -1.06 -11.80 6.88
C ALA A 115 -0.88 -13.33 6.88
N SER A 116 -1.39 -14.02 7.91
CA SER A 116 -1.36 -15.48 8.00
C SER A 116 -2.20 -16.12 6.90
N PHE A 117 -3.38 -15.58 6.61
CA PHE A 117 -4.21 -16.04 5.50
C PHE A 117 -3.47 -15.91 4.16
N ILE A 118 -2.84 -14.76 3.88
CA ILE A 118 -2.04 -14.54 2.67
C ILE A 118 -0.87 -15.53 2.61
N ALA A 119 -0.18 -15.77 3.74
CA ALA A 119 0.95 -16.68 3.79
C ALA A 119 0.55 -18.14 3.46
N VAL A 120 -0.57 -18.61 4.00
CA VAL A 120 -1.12 -19.94 3.68
C VAL A 120 -1.47 -20.02 2.20
N VAL A 121 -2.24 -19.06 1.68
CA VAL A 121 -2.63 -19.04 0.27
C VAL A 121 -1.41 -19.02 -0.64
N TYR A 122 -0.39 -18.20 -0.34
CA TYR A 122 0.82 -18.12 -1.14
C TYR A 122 1.58 -19.45 -1.17
N ILE A 123 1.87 -20.03 -0.01
CA ILE A 123 2.66 -21.27 0.10
C ILE A 123 1.94 -22.43 -0.59
N MET A 124 0.62 -22.54 -0.46
CA MET A 124 -0.16 -23.60 -1.11
C MET A 124 -0.15 -23.51 -2.63
N ASN A 125 -0.06 -22.33 -3.22
CA ASN A 125 -0.15 -22.14 -4.67
C ASN A 125 1.22 -21.95 -5.35
N ASN A 126 2.22 -21.39 -4.64
CA ASN A 126 3.51 -21.04 -5.23
C ASN A 126 4.69 -21.87 -4.65
N GLY A 127 4.43 -22.66 -3.59
CA GLY A 127 5.48 -23.43 -2.92
C GLY A 127 6.44 -22.56 -2.13
N THR A 128 7.69 -23.01 -2.01
CA THR A 128 8.72 -22.42 -1.15
C THR A 128 9.98 -21.96 -1.89
N MET A 129 9.98 -22.05 -3.21
CA MET A 129 11.07 -21.55 -4.04
C MET A 129 10.91 -20.03 -4.23
N ILE A 130 11.94 -19.28 -3.86
CA ILE A 130 11.96 -17.82 -3.95
C ILE A 130 13.15 -17.40 -4.79
N ARG A 131 12.91 -16.52 -5.76
CA ARG A 131 13.96 -15.94 -6.58
C ARG A 131 14.59 -14.74 -5.86
N LEU A 132 15.91 -14.71 -5.78
CA LEU A 132 16.71 -13.54 -5.44
C LEU A 132 17.07 -12.82 -6.73
N ALA A 133 16.17 -11.94 -7.23
CA ALA A 133 16.30 -11.36 -8.56
C ALA A 133 17.63 -10.62 -8.78
N LEU A 134 18.10 -9.85 -7.80
CA LEU A 134 19.37 -9.12 -7.86
C LEU A 134 20.61 -10.02 -7.97
N PHE A 135 20.49 -11.28 -7.57
CA PHE A 135 21.59 -12.27 -7.61
C PHE A 135 21.34 -13.35 -8.67
N SER A 136 20.23 -13.28 -9.40
CA SER A 136 19.80 -14.28 -10.39
C SER A 136 19.82 -15.72 -9.87
N THR A 137 19.51 -15.90 -8.58
CA THR A 137 19.59 -17.18 -7.87
C THR A 137 18.23 -17.52 -7.26
N ASP A 138 17.87 -18.81 -7.33
CA ASP A 138 16.68 -19.33 -6.66
C ASP A 138 17.08 -20.00 -5.35
N ILE A 139 16.34 -19.74 -4.28
CA ILE A 139 16.56 -20.35 -2.97
C ILE A 139 15.28 -21.05 -2.50
N GLN A 140 15.45 -22.20 -1.89
CA GLN A 140 14.34 -22.89 -1.22
C GLN A 140 14.33 -22.53 0.25
N ILE A 141 13.21 -21.97 0.72
CA ILE A 141 13.05 -21.55 2.11
C ILE A 141 12.14 -22.57 2.81
N PRO A 142 12.51 -23.10 4.00
CA PRO A 142 11.64 -24.00 4.76
C PRO A 142 10.27 -23.35 5.04
N VAL A 143 9.18 -24.15 4.92
CA VAL A 143 7.79 -23.67 5.08
C VAL A 143 7.58 -22.79 6.32
N PRO A 144 8.02 -23.17 7.55
CA PRO A 144 7.78 -22.32 8.72
C PRO A 144 8.48 -20.95 8.63
N LEU A 145 9.69 -20.94 8.06
CA LEU A 145 10.44 -19.69 7.88
C LEU A 145 9.78 -18.79 6.82
N LEU A 146 9.36 -19.36 5.69
CA LEU A 146 8.69 -18.59 4.64
C LEU A 146 7.35 -18.04 5.13
N PHE A 147 6.58 -18.86 5.87
CA PHE A 147 5.33 -18.41 6.51
C PHE A 147 5.57 -17.20 7.39
N PHE A 148 6.57 -17.26 8.27
CA PHE A 148 6.95 -16.15 9.13
C PHE A 148 7.39 -14.91 8.33
N LEU A 149 8.23 -15.09 7.31
CA LEU A 149 8.71 -13.98 6.47
C LEU A 149 7.57 -13.28 5.71
N ILE A 150 6.58 -14.03 5.23
CA ILE A 150 5.40 -13.45 4.57
C ILE A 150 4.56 -12.65 5.57
N ILE A 151 4.38 -13.14 6.79
CA ILE A 151 3.68 -12.39 7.85
C ILE A 151 4.42 -11.08 8.13
N VAL A 152 5.74 -11.13 8.31
CA VAL A 152 6.56 -9.93 8.55
C VAL A 152 6.46 -8.95 7.39
N LEU A 153 6.54 -9.43 6.14
CA LEU A 153 6.39 -8.61 4.94
C LEU A 153 5.05 -7.86 4.93
N ASN A 154 3.95 -8.60 5.14
CA ASN A 154 2.61 -8.01 5.16
C ASN A 154 2.46 -7.00 6.29
N TRP A 155 2.85 -7.38 7.52
CA TRP A 155 2.77 -6.52 8.68
C TRP A 155 3.58 -5.23 8.49
N VAL A 156 4.82 -5.33 8.01
CA VAL A 156 5.65 -4.16 7.70
C VAL A 156 4.97 -3.30 6.64
N SER A 157 4.51 -3.91 5.54
CA SER A 157 3.89 -3.19 4.42
C SER A 157 2.63 -2.41 4.86
N ILE A 158 1.75 -3.04 5.64
CA ILE A 158 0.54 -2.39 6.19
C ILE A 158 0.94 -1.18 7.04
N ASN A 159 1.84 -1.37 7.98
CA ASN A 159 2.13 -0.35 8.99
C ASN A 159 2.96 0.81 8.42
N VAL A 160 3.97 0.54 7.58
CA VAL A 160 4.78 1.63 7.01
C VAL A 160 3.96 2.46 6.02
N THR A 161 3.08 1.83 5.24
CA THR A 161 2.17 2.53 4.32
C THR A 161 1.18 3.43 5.08
N ASN A 162 0.60 2.90 6.16
CA ASN A 162 -0.32 3.65 7.02
C ASN A 162 0.37 4.84 7.71
N ILE A 163 1.57 4.64 8.26
CA ILE A 163 2.32 5.72 8.93
C ILE A 163 2.74 6.81 7.94
N THR A 164 3.09 6.44 6.71
CA THR A 164 3.50 7.40 5.66
C THR A 164 2.32 8.21 5.12
N ASP A 165 1.07 7.80 5.37
CA ASP A 165 -0.13 8.55 4.95
C ASP A 165 -0.42 9.78 5.84
N GLY A 166 0.64 10.47 6.27
CA GLY A 166 0.57 11.69 7.09
C GLY A 166 0.63 13.00 6.30
N VAL A 167 0.87 12.95 5.00
CA VAL A 167 0.98 14.12 4.11
C VAL A 167 0.19 13.88 2.83
N ASP A 168 -0.60 14.88 2.41
CA ASP A 168 -1.36 14.86 1.16
C ASP A 168 -0.47 14.35 0.00
N SER A 169 -0.94 13.38 -0.76
CA SER A 169 -0.29 12.74 -1.90
C SER A 169 0.92 11.86 -1.61
N LEU A 170 1.55 11.90 -0.44
CA LEU A 170 2.83 11.20 -0.22
C LEU A 170 2.66 9.68 -0.37
N SER A 171 1.79 9.08 0.43
CA SER A 171 1.57 7.64 0.46
C SER A 171 1.07 7.11 -0.89
N ALA A 172 0.11 7.79 -1.51
CA ALA A 172 -0.43 7.37 -2.81
C ALA A 172 0.58 7.50 -3.96
N ARG A 173 1.41 8.55 -4.01
CA ARG A 173 2.47 8.68 -5.02
C ARG A 173 3.56 7.62 -4.84
N LEU A 174 4.00 7.38 -3.60
CA LEU A 174 4.95 6.30 -3.30
C LEU A 174 4.36 4.93 -3.66
N GLY A 175 3.10 4.67 -3.29
CA GLY A 175 2.39 3.44 -3.67
C GLY A 175 2.33 3.25 -5.18
N THR A 176 2.07 4.32 -5.93
CA THR A 176 2.09 4.28 -7.40
C THR A 176 3.47 3.87 -7.94
N VAL A 177 4.55 4.50 -7.45
CA VAL A 177 5.92 4.16 -7.90
C VAL A 177 6.26 2.72 -7.53
N THR A 178 5.95 2.29 -6.30
CA THR A 178 6.19 0.92 -5.83
C THR A 178 5.45 -0.12 -6.68
N LEU A 179 4.16 0.11 -6.96
CA LEU A 179 3.35 -0.82 -7.76
C LEU A 179 3.76 -0.84 -9.22
N LEU A 180 4.09 0.29 -9.82
CA LEU A 180 4.64 0.33 -11.18
C LEU A 180 5.97 -0.42 -11.27
N SER A 181 6.85 -0.23 -10.28
CA SER A 181 8.14 -0.92 -10.22
C SER A 181 7.97 -2.44 -10.05
N SER A 182 7.04 -2.85 -9.17
CA SER A 182 6.68 -4.25 -8.99
C SER A 182 6.10 -4.87 -10.27
N MET A 183 5.20 -4.16 -10.94
CA MET A 183 4.62 -4.61 -12.22
C MET A 183 5.69 -4.77 -13.30
N LEU A 184 6.60 -3.80 -13.44
CA LEU A 184 7.70 -3.86 -14.41
C LEU A 184 8.67 -5.01 -14.07
N ALA A 185 8.98 -5.22 -12.78
CA ALA A 185 9.79 -6.35 -12.35
C ALA A 185 9.10 -7.68 -12.66
N ALA A 186 7.80 -7.82 -12.40
CA ALA A 186 7.04 -9.01 -12.74
C ALA A 186 7.01 -9.28 -14.26
N VAL A 187 6.93 -8.24 -15.10
CA VAL A 187 7.08 -8.37 -16.56
C VAL A 187 8.47 -8.87 -16.93
N LYS A 188 9.51 -8.26 -16.35
CA LYS A 188 10.91 -8.60 -16.65
C LYS A 188 11.28 -10.02 -16.18
N LEU A 189 10.73 -10.45 -15.06
CA LEU A 189 10.93 -11.81 -14.51
C LEU A 189 9.99 -12.85 -15.12
N GLY A 190 9.06 -12.47 -16.01
CA GLY A 190 8.11 -13.38 -16.66
C GLY A 190 7.00 -13.88 -15.73
N THR A 191 6.77 -13.23 -14.59
CA THR A 191 5.80 -13.65 -13.57
C THR A 191 4.51 -12.84 -13.55
N ILE A 192 4.36 -11.87 -14.45
CA ILE A 192 3.22 -10.92 -14.44
C ILE A 192 1.86 -11.61 -14.56
N GLY A 193 1.72 -12.64 -15.44
CA GLY A 193 0.54 -13.48 -15.62
C GLY A 193 -0.81 -12.80 -15.34
N GLU A 194 -1.62 -13.46 -14.52
CA GLU A 194 -2.95 -12.98 -14.11
C GLU A 194 -2.92 -11.66 -13.29
N MET A 195 -1.77 -11.30 -12.75
CA MET A 195 -1.64 -10.06 -11.99
C MET A 195 -1.68 -8.81 -12.87
N LYS A 196 -1.40 -8.91 -14.18
CA LYS A 196 -1.36 -7.75 -15.07
C LYS A 196 -2.65 -6.90 -15.03
N PRO A 197 -3.85 -7.44 -15.27
CA PRO A 197 -5.09 -6.67 -15.15
C PRO A 197 -5.36 -6.20 -13.73
N VAL A 198 -4.97 -6.96 -12.70
CA VAL A 198 -5.16 -6.59 -11.29
C VAL A 198 -4.34 -5.36 -10.96
N TYR A 199 -3.07 -5.29 -11.39
CA TYR A 199 -2.24 -4.09 -11.26
C TYR A 199 -2.88 -2.88 -11.95
N LEU A 200 -3.38 -3.05 -13.17
CA LEU A 200 -3.98 -1.95 -13.93
C LEU A 200 -5.23 -1.38 -13.26
N VAL A 201 -6.09 -2.25 -12.72
CA VAL A 201 -7.29 -1.82 -11.98
C VAL A 201 -6.89 -1.08 -10.70
N PHE A 202 -5.92 -1.61 -9.94
CA PHE A 202 -5.47 -0.93 -8.71
C PHE A 202 -4.82 0.43 -9.00
N LEU A 203 -3.95 0.49 -10.00
CA LEU A 203 -3.33 1.75 -10.44
C LEU A 203 -4.38 2.76 -10.92
N ALA A 204 -5.41 2.30 -11.65
CA ALA A 204 -6.48 3.17 -12.12
C ALA A 204 -7.25 3.81 -10.95
N VAL A 205 -7.67 3.03 -9.95
CA VAL A 205 -8.35 3.60 -8.77
C VAL A 205 -7.44 4.50 -7.95
N LEU A 206 -6.14 4.18 -7.88
CA LEU A 206 -5.16 4.99 -7.18
C LEU A 206 -4.90 6.33 -7.90
N PHE A 207 -4.87 6.35 -9.24
CA PHE A 207 -4.77 7.59 -10.02
C PHE A 207 -5.99 8.48 -9.83
N VAL A 208 -7.20 7.91 -9.79
CA VAL A 208 -8.40 8.69 -9.47
C VAL A 208 -8.30 9.27 -8.06
N TYR A 209 -7.92 8.45 -7.08
CA TYR A 209 -7.74 8.95 -5.71
C TYR A 209 -6.70 10.09 -5.66
N LEU A 210 -5.56 9.95 -6.35
CA LEU A 210 -4.52 10.98 -6.41
C LEU A 210 -5.03 12.31 -6.96
N TYR A 211 -5.97 12.30 -7.91
CA TYR A 211 -6.59 13.52 -8.39
C TYR A 211 -7.27 14.31 -7.27
N PHE A 212 -7.99 13.63 -6.37
CA PHE A 212 -8.66 14.25 -5.22
C PHE A 212 -7.73 14.50 -4.03
N ASN A 213 -6.61 13.78 -3.96
CA ASN A 213 -5.62 13.90 -2.90
C ASN A 213 -4.43 14.80 -3.29
N ALA A 214 -4.45 15.40 -4.49
CA ALA A 214 -3.46 16.40 -4.90
C ALA A 214 -3.48 17.60 -3.95
N ILE A 215 -2.29 18.20 -3.70
CA ILE A 215 -2.12 19.30 -2.75
C ILE A 215 -2.69 20.60 -3.35
N PRO A 216 -3.62 21.31 -2.66
CA PRO A 216 -4.27 20.96 -1.38
C PRO A 216 -5.35 19.88 -1.59
N SER A 217 -5.31 18.82 -0.79
CA SER A 217 -6.23 17.70 -0.95
C SER A 217 -7.66 18.03 -0.52
N SER A 218 -8.63 17.39 -1.19
CA SER A 218 -10.04 17.41 -0.78
C SER A 218 -10.46 16.12 -0.06
N HIS A 219 -9.73 15.03 -0.30
CA HIS A 219 -10.02 13.70 0.22
C HIS A 219 -8.76 13.05 0.80
N LEU A 220 -8.91 12.38 1.95
CA LEU A 220 -7.87 11.60 2.63
C LEU A 220 -8.24 10.12 2.54
N MET A 221 -7.24 9.23 2.33
CA MET A 221 -7.55 7.81 2.17
C MET A 221 -7.97 7.13 3.48
N GLY A 222 -7.46 7.61 4.62
CA GLY A 222 -7.68 7.00 5.93
C GLY A 222 -7.04 5.63 6.09
N ASP A 223 -7.23 5.02 7.25
CA ASP A 223 -6.74 3.66 7.53
C ASP A 223 -7.35 2.64 6.54
N ALA A 224 -8.60 2.86 6.11
CA ALA A 224 -9.26 2.04 5.09
C ALA A 224 -8.46 1.94 3.78
N GLY A 225 -7.86 3.03 3.32
CA GLY A 225 -7.10 3.04 2.07
C GLY A 225 -5.65 2.65 2.25
N SER A 226 -4.96 3.24 3.22
CA SER A 226 -3.54 3.06 3.42
C SER A 226 -3.16 1.62 3.81
N ARG A 227 -3.94 0.99 4.69
CA ARG A 227 -3.73 -0.39 5.13
C ARG A 227 -4.00 -1.39 3.99
N ALA A 228 -5.13 -1.23 3.27
CA ALA A 228 -5.44 -2.05 2.10
C ALA A 228 -4.40 -1.92 0.99
N MET A 229 -3.89 -0.71 0.74
CA MET A 229 -2.80 -0.48 -0.20
C MET A 229 -1.51 -1.19 0.25
N GLY A 230 -1.20 -1.17 1.54
CA GLY A 230 -0.07 -1.92 2.11
C GLY A 230 -0.17 -3.42 1.86
N VAL A 231 -1.35 -4.02 2.10
CA VAL A 231 -1.61 -5.43 1.76
C VAL A 231 -1.44 -5.69 0.26
N PHE A 232 -1.99 -4.84 -0.60
CA PHE A 232 -1.87 -5.05 -2.03
C PHE A 232 -0.41 -4.93 -2.52
N ILE A 233 0.37 -4.00 -1.99
CA ILE A 233 1.82 -3.88 -2.27
C ILE A 233 2.56 -5.17 -1.89
N SER A 234 2.30 -5.73 -0.70
CA SER A 234 2.95 -6.97 -0.27
C SER A 234 2.60 -8.15 -1.18
N ILE A 235 1.33 -8.32 -1.55
CA ILE A 235 0.87 -9.33 -2.49
C ILE A 235 1.52 -9.14 -3.86
N ALA A 236 1.55 -7.91 -4.35
CA ALA A 236 2.17 -7.56 -5.61
C ALA A 236 3.63 -8.00 -5.68
N LEU A 237 4.39 -7.75 -4.60
CA LEU A 237 5.80 -8.17 -4.51
C LEU A 237 5.96 -9.69 -4.32
N LEU A 238 5.10 -10.35 -3.55
CA LEU A 238 5.05 -11.81 -3.47
C LEU A 238 4.87 -12.44 -4.86
N LYS A 239 3.94 -11.91 -5.65
CA LYS A 239 3.62 -12.43 -6.98
C LYS A 239 4.66 -12.12 -8.07
N THR A 240 5.69 -11.31 -7.78
CA THR A 240 6.89 -11.25 -8.63
C THR A 240 7.73 -12.52 -8.58
N GLY A 241 7.50 -13.41 -7.61
CA GLY A 241 8.39 -14.53 -7.28
C GLY A 241 9.69 -14.11 -6.58
N SER A 242 9.91 -12.81 -6.39
CA SER A 242 11.10 -12.23 -5.73
C SER A 242 10.68 -11.22 -4.65
N PRO A 243 10.07 -11.69 -3.54
CA PRO A 243 9.49 -10.81 -2.51
C PRO A 243 10.51 -9.90 -1.83
N PHE A 244 11.80 -10.23 -1.85
CA PHE A 244 12.87 -9.36 -1.34
C PHE A 244 13.02 -8.05 -2.12
N LEU A 245 12.47 -7.95 -3.33
CA LEU A 245 12.34 -6.68 -4.06
C LEU A 245 11.47 -5.66 -3.33
N TYR A 246 10.68 -6.08 -2.33
CA TYR A 246 9.97 -5.17 -1.45
C TYR A 246 10.91 -4.16 -0.80
N ILE A 247 12.08 -4.60 -0.36
CA ILE A 247 13.04 -3.73 0.35
C ILE A 247 13.42 -2.51 -0.50
N PRO A 248 13.92 -2.64 -1.73
CA PRO A 248 14.25 -1.48 -2.54
C PRO A 248 13.02 -0.79 -3.16
N PHE A 249 11.97 -1.50 -3.57
CA PHE A 249 10.81 -0.89 -4.20
C PHE A 249 9.87 -0.17 -3.22
N ALA A 250 9.96 -0.45 -1.92
CA ALA A 250 9.28 0.26 -0.86
C ALA A 250 10.28 0.98 0.09
N PHE A 251 11.50 1.26 -0.39
CA PHE A 251 12.58 1.79 0.44
C PHE A 251 12.17 3.03 1.23
N VAL A 252 11.50 3.98 0.57
CA VAL A 252 11.08 5.23 1.21
C VAL A 252 9.95 4.99 2.20
N PHE A 253 8.99 4.10 1.91
CA PHE A 253 7.97 3.69 2.89
C PHE A 253 8.63 3.08 4.14
N ILE A 254 9.61 2.20 3.94
CA ILE A 254 10.33 1.56 5.04
C ILE A 254 11.11 2.61 5.83
N ALA A 255 11.87 3.47 5.17
CA ALA A 255 12.65 4.51 5.84
C ALA A 255 11.76 5.46 6.65
N ASP A 256 10.66 5.92 6.06
CA ASP A 256 9.73 6.86 6.68
C ASP A 256 8.92 6.21 7.81
N GLY A 257 8.19 5.14 7.50
CA GLY A 257 7.28 4.49 8.44
C GLY A 257 8.01 3.66 9.50
N ALA A 258 9.03 2.86 9.12
CA ALA A 258 9.74 2.03 10.08
C ALA A 258 10.56 2.87 11.07
N SER A 259 10.99 4.08 10.72
CA SER A 259 11.62 4.99 11.67
C SER A 259 10.73 5.26 12.90
N SER A 260 9.41 5.40 12.70
CA SER A 260 8.44 5.57 13.79
C SER A 260 8.25 4.29 14.57
N LEU A 261 8.08 3.15 13.90
CA LEU A 261 7.93 1.84 14.56
C LEU A 261 9.15 1.52 15.42
N MET A 262 10.35 1.72 14.89
CA MET A 262 11.60 1.49 15.62
C MET A 262 11.69 2.41 16.83
N LYS A 263 11.51 3.73 16.65
CA LYS A 263 11.60 4.69 17.76
C LYS A 263 10.63 4.36 18.89
N LEU A 264 9.36 4.10 18.55
CA LEU A 264 8.34 3.74 19.54
C LEU A 264 8.68 2.42 20.24
N SER A 265 9.13 1.40 19.51
CA SER A 265 9.49 0.10 20.07
C SER A 265 10.68 0.20 21.02
N PHE A 266 11.74 0.91 20.63
CA PHE A 266 12.94 1.08 21.48
C PHE A 266 12.62 1.87 22.76
N ILE A 267 11.80 2.93 22.65
CA ILE A 267 11.39 3.70 23.84
C ILE A 267 10.49 2.88 24.76
N ARG A 268 9.48 2.16 24.22
CA ARG A 268 8.48 1.44 25.03
C ARG A 268 9.02 0.15 25.64
N TYR A 269 9.65 -0.69 24.81
CA TYR A 269 10.04 -2.04 25.23
C TYR A 269 11.46 -2.10 25.77
N LEU A 270 12.42 -1.40 25.14
CA LEU A 270 13.81 -1.40 25.54
C LEU A 270 14.15 -0.24 26.49
N LYS A 271 13.17 0.63 26.82
CA LYS A 271 13.33 1.78 27.73
C LYS A 271 14.44 2.77 27.30
N MET A 272 14.83 2.77 26.04
CA MET A 272 15.90 3.63 25.49
C MET A 272 15.34 5.02 25.17
N LYS A 273 15.14 5.86 26.21
CA LYS A 273 14.51 7.19 26.08
C LYS A 273 15.22 8.15 25.11
N ASN A 274 16.51 7.98 24.90
CA ASN A 274 17.32 8.83 24.03
C ASN A 274 17.49 8.28 22.60
N PHE A 275 16.86 7.13 22.27
CA PHE A 275 16.94 6.57 20.94
C PHE A 275 16.29 7.52 19.92
N MET A 276 17.05 7.91 18.91
CA MET A 276 16.63 8.88 17.87
C MET A 276 16.07 10.19 18.46
N LYS A 277 16.66 10.72 19.55
CA LYS A 277 16.18 11.91 20.26
C LYS A 277 16.05 13.13 19.32
N ASP A 278 17.02 13.31 18.43
CA ASP A 278 17.10 14.45 17.54
C ASP A 278 16.35 14.27 16.22
N ILE A 279 15.84 13.07 15.95
CA ILE A 279 15.06 12.74 14.76
C ILE A 279 13.58 12.68 15.12
N GLN A 280 12.79 13.53 14.49
CA GLN A 280 11.33 13.38 14.53
C GLN A 280 10.92 12.22 13.61
N THR A 281 9.94 11.44 14.01
CA THR A 281 9.40 10.35 13.22
C THR A 281 7.89 10.50 13.09
N PRO A 282 7.32 10.19 11.92
CA PRO A 282 7.96 9.71 10.68
C PRO A 282 8.95 10.74 10.07
N LEU A 283 9.82 10.30 9.14
CA LEU A 283 10.85 11.17 8.57
C LEU A 283 10.26 12.35 7.79
N HIS A 284 9.14 12.19 7.11
CA HIS A 284 8.48 13.30 6.42
C HIS A 284 8.17 14.45 7.38
N ASP A 285 7.82 14.16 8.64
CA ASP A 285 7.62 15.17 9.66
C ASP A 285 8.92 15.81 10.14
N HIS A 286 10.01 15.06 10.20
CA HIS A 286 11.33 15.61 10.50
C HIS A 286 11.73 16.69 9.48
N TYR A 287 11.62 16.37 8.20
CA TYR A 287 11.97 17.32 7.14
C TYR A 287 11.06 18.55 7.11
N ARG A 288 9.77 18.38 7.40
CA ARG A 288 8.81 19.47 7.44
C ARG A 288 8.96 20.36 8.67
N LYS A 289 9.09 19.75 9.84
CA LYS A 289 9.07 20.48 11.14
C LYS A 289 10.44 21.03 11.54
N LYS A 290 11.53 20.27 11.31
CA LYS A 290 12.89 20.69 11.72
C LYS A 290 13.70 21.33 10.60
N ILE A 291 13.56 20.78 9.38
CA ILE A 291 14.34 21.29 8.23
C ILE A 291 13.57 22.40 7.49
N GLY A 292 12.25 22.51 7.70
CA GLY A 292 11.43 23.57 7.13
C GLY A 292 10.98 23.32 5.68
N TRP A 293 10.95 22.06 5.21
CA TRP A 293 10.45 21.76 3.87
C TRP A 293 8.93 22.00 3.79
N ALA A 294 8.49 22.59 2.69
CA ALA A 294 7.07 22.60 2.34
C ALA A 294 6.56 21.18 2.06
N ASN A 295 5.26 20.95 2.22
CA ASN A 295 4.64 19.64 1.96
C ASN A 295 4.99 19.11 0.58
N GLU A 296 4.86 19.94 -0.46
CA GLU A 296 5.19 19.58 -1.85
C GLU A 296 6.65 19.22 -2.05
N GLN A 297 7.58 19.93 -1.36
CA GLN A 297 8.99 19.60 -1.41
C GLN A 297 9.28 18.24 -0.79
N ALA A 298 8.67 17.93 0.36
CA ALA A 298 8.86 16.65 1.02
C ALA A 298 8.33 15.50 0.14
N VAL A 299 7.11 15.64 -0.39
CA VAL A 299 6.49 14.67 -1.28
C VAL A 299 7.33 14.44 -2.53
N THR A 300 7.69 15.52 -3.23
CA THR A 300 8.45 15.40 -4.49
C THR A 300 9.81 14.75 -4.27
N ARG A 301 10.55 15.15 -3.24
CA ARG A 301 11.90 14.60 -2.96
C ARG A 301 11.84 13.13 -2.54
N PHE A 302 10.86 12.73 -1.73
CA PHE A 302 10.68 11.35 -1.32
C PHE A 302 10.32 10.46 -2.51
N VAL A 303 9.39 10.93 -3.36
CA VAL A 303 8.98 10.21 -4.57
C VAL A 303 10.13 10.10 -5.57
N LEU A 304 10.92 11.16 -5.77
CA LEU A 304 12.11 11.12 -6.64
C LEU A 304 13.15 10.13 -6.11
N LEU A 305 13.40 10.12 -4.81
CA LEU A 305 14.31 9.15 -4.21
C LEU A 305 13.85 7.72 -4.46
N GLN A 306 12.56 7.43 -4.22
CA GLN A 306 12.00 6.11 -4.49
C GLN A 306 12.10 5.74 -5.97
N LEU A 307 11.81 6.67 -6.86
CA LEU A 307 11.88 6.44 -8.31
C LEU A 307 13.32 6.10 -8.75
N ILE A 308 14.31 6.85 -8.25
CA ILE A 308 15.73 6.58 -8.55
C ILE A 308 16.12 5.17 -8.08
N VAL A 309 15.82 4.81 -6.84
CA VAL A 309 16.09 3.46 -6.31
C VAL A 309 15.41 2.39 -7.16
N SER A 310 14.15 2.60 -7.51
CA SER A 310 13.38 1.67 -8.33
C SER A 310 13.98 1.48 -9.73
N ILE A 311 14.38 2.57 -10.40
CA ILE A 311 15.01 2.50 -11.72
C ILE A 311 16.32 1.72 -11.66
N VAL A 312 17.18 2.04 -10.66
CA VAL A 312 18.46 1.32 -10.49
C VAL A 312 18.22 -0.18 -10.32
N VAL A 313 17.29 -0.56 -9.46
CA VAL A 313 16.96 -1.98 -9.25
C VAL A 313 16.40 -2.64 -10.50
N LEU A 314 15.50 -1.96 -11.23
CA LEU A 314 14.97 -2.48 -12.49
C LEU A 314 16.03 -2.65 -13.57
N LEU A 315 17.09 -1.85 -13.56
CA LEU A 315 18.22 -2.04 -14.48
C LEU A 315 19.13 -3.23 -14.09
N LEU A 316 19.19 -3.57 -12.79
CA LEU A 316 20.01 -4.65 -12.26
C LEU A 316 19.38 -6.03 -12.37
N ILE A 317 18.07 -6.15 -12.37
CA ILE A 317 17.36 -7.43 -12.53
C ILE A 317 17.04 -7.70 -14.00
#